data_556caccbce67b1d7cd015be831703f69
#
_entry.id   556caccbce67b1d7cd015be831703f69
#
_cell.length_a   1.000
_cell.length_b   1.000
_cell.length_c   1.000
_cell.angle_alpha   90.00
_cell.angle_beta   90.00
_cell.angle_gamma   90.00
#
_symmetry.space_group_name_H-M   'P 1'
#
loop_
_entity.id
_entity.type
_entity.pdbx_description
1 polymer ?
#
loop_
_entity_poly.entity_id
_entity_poly.type
_entity_poly.pdbx_seq_one_letter_code
_entity_poly.pdbx_strand_id
1 'polypeptide(L)'
;PTAIRAYLDDTKTALGEKAPALYEKLSRLETLLPGVRKAFSSKVSGNVADEVIGQAQEILALKREIILANPLLDMDKVIVARYRLGDKARKAMGPSMGTSTANYNSLFSNPRTGYDAEIDLLTGLRGQIESGRIYKPEADVPLSDIQLHWDADRLLFSSLDEKRKWQIYEIKTDGSGLHQKITVDEPDLEFCDANYLPDGKVVATTNIGYN
;
A
#
# COMPACT_ATOMS: atom_id res chain seq x y z
N PRO A 1 16.53 -9.08 10.14
CA PRO A 1 17.34 -10.10 9.45
C PRO A 1 16.60 -11.41 9.22
N THR A 2 15.93 -11.94 10.25
CA THR A 2 15.24 -13.24 10.20
C THR A 2 14.27 -13.37 9.03
N ALA A 3 13.42 -12.36 8.80
CA ALA A 3 12.48 -12.37 7.67
C ALA A 3 13.18 -12.31 6.30
N ILE A 4 14.29 -11.59 6.18
CA ILE A 4 15.06 -11.52 4.92
C ILE A 4 15.78 -12.84 4.68
N ARG A 5 16.28 -13.49 5.72
CA ARG A 5 16.91 -14.81 5.62
C ARG A 5 15.89 -15.85 5.16
N ALA A 6 14.73 -15.92 5.81
CA ALA A 6 13.64 -16.83 5.40
C ALA A 6 13.23 -16.56 3.93
N TYR A 7 13.11 -15.30 3.54
CA TYR A 7 12.82 -14.95 2.15
C TYR A 7 13.88 -15.46 1.16
N LEU A 8 15.18 -15.32 1.48
CA LEU A 8 16.25 -15.86 0.62
C LEU A 8 16.23 -17.38 0.57
N ASP A 9 15.98 -18.04 1.70
CA ASP A 9 15.89 -19.50 1.78
C ASP A 9 14.72 -20.01 0.92
N ASP A 10 13.55 -19.37 1.00
CA ASP A 10 12.36 -19.73 0.22
C ASP A 10 12.54 -19.47 -1.29
N THR A 11 13.30 -18.44 -1.65
CA THR A 11 13.49 -18.04 -3.06
C THR A 11 14.79 -18.56 -3.67
N LYS A 12 15.60 -19.31 -2.93
CA LYS A 12 16.94 -19.75 -3.32
C LYS A 12 16.98 -20.41 -4.71
N THR A 13 16.03 -21.28 -4.99
CA THR A 13 15.93 -21.99 -6.28
C THR A 13 15.68 -21.01 -7.44
N ALA A 14 14.79 -20.04 -7.25
CA ALA A 14 14.48 -19.03 -8.25
C ALA A 14 15.63 -18.03 -8.48
N LEU A 15 16.44 -17.78 -7.45
CA LEU A 15 17.60 -16.89 -7.50
C LEU A 15 18.80 -17.53 -8.21
N GLY A 16 18.91 -18.88 -8.21
CA GLY A 16 19.95 -19.61 -8.88
C GLY A 16 21.36 -19.16 -8.49
N GLU A 17 22.21 -18.85 -9.48
CA GLU A 17 23.61 -18.42 -9.28
C GLU A 17 23.76 -17.08 -8.54
N LYS A 18 22.70 -16.27 -8.44
CA LYS A 18 22.73 -15.00 -7.68
C LYS A 18 22.66 -15.21 -6.17
N ALA A 19 22.17 -16.37 -5.71
CA ALA A 19 21.92 -16.62 -4.30
C ALA A 19 23.15 -16.42 -3.40
N PRO A 20 24.37 -16.95 -3.69
CA PRO A 20 25.53 -16.77 -2.82
C PRO A 20 25.87 -15.31 -2.55
N ALA A 21 25.91 -14.48 -3.58
CA ALA A 21 26.20 -13.03 -3.43
C ALA A 21 25.15 -12.32 -2.57
N LEU A 22 23.89 -12.75 -2.62
CA LEU A 22 22.82 -12.19 -1.79
C LEU A 22 22.94 -12.62 -0.32
N TYR A 23 23.42 -13.81 -0.03
CA TYR A 23 23.74 -14.24 1.35
C TYR A 23 24.91 -13.47 1.93
N GLU A 24 25.93 -13.11 1.12
CA GLU A 24 27.02 -12.21 1.57
C GLU A 24 26.46 -10.83 1.94
N LYS A 25 25.57 -10.26 1.12
CA LYS A 25 24.87 -9.00 1.41
C LYS A 25 24.03 -9.09 2.68
N LEU A 26 23.32 -10.20 2.89
CA LEU A 26 22.59 -10.45 4.13
C LEU A 26 23.50 -10.48 5.34
N SER A 27 24.65 -11.15 5.26
CA SER A 27 25.63 -11.20 6.34
C SER A 27 26.17 -9.80 6.68
N ARG A 28 26.42 -8.98 5.67
CA ARG A 28 26.81 -7.57 5.86
C ARG A 28 25.73 -6.78 6.59
N LEU A 29 24.46 -6.94 6.18
CA LEU A 29 23.32 -6.31 6.82
C LEU A 29 23.19 -6.73 8.28
N GLU A 30 23.34 -8.03 8.58
CA GLU A 30 23.29 -8.57 9.94
C GLU A 30 24.40 -8.02 10.83
N THR A 31 25.56 -7.73 10.27
CA THR A 31 26.70 -7.13 10.99
C THR A 31 26.42 -5.66 11.34
N LEU A 32 25.85 -4.89 10.44
CA LEU A 32 25.59 -3.45 10.64
C LEU A 32 24.41 -3.16 11.56
N LEU A 33 23.37 -3.98 11.48
CA LEU A 33 22.07 -3.70 12.09
C LEU A 33 22.11 -3.53 13.62
N PRO A 34 22.87 -4.32 14.42
CA PRO A 34 22.91 -4.15 15.88
C PRO A 34 23.46 -2.78 16.29
N GLY A 35 24.54 -2.30 15.63
CA GLY A 35 25.13 -1.00 15.90
C GLY A 35 24.16 0.14 15.64
N VAL A 36 23.53 0.13 14.47
CA VAL A 36 22.54 1.13 14.08
C VAL A 36 21.33 1.12 15.03
N ARG A 37 20.79 -0.06 15.37
CA ARG A 37 19.69 -0.18 16.34
C ARG A 37 20.07 0.40 17.71
N LYS A 38 21.26 0.09 18.21
CA LYS A 38 21.75 0.63 19.50
C LYS A 38 21.82 2.15 19.47
N ALA A 39 22.33 2.74 18.39
CA ALA A 39 22.47 4.18 18.24
C ALA A 39 21.11 4.90 18.23
N PHE A 40 20.11 4.34 17.54
CA PHE A 40 18.75 4.92 17.53
C PHE A 40 17.94 4.63 18.80
N SER A 41 18.22 3.55 19.53
CA SER A 41 17.53 3.20 20.77
C SER A 41 18.04 3.95 21.99
N SER A 42 19.32 4.33 22.00
CA SER A 42 19.85 5.25 22.98
C SER A 42 19.21 6.61 22.70
N LYS A 43 18.32 7.08 23.58
CA LYS A 43 17.74 8.44 23.57
C LYS A 43 18.87 9.49 23.74
N VAL A 44 19.80 9.53 22.84
CA VAL A 44 20.78 10.60 22.78
C VAL A 44 20.07 11.77 22.12
N SER A 45 19.66 12.75 22.92
CA SER A 45 19.34 14.10 22.49
C SER A 45 20.64 14.73 21.95
N GLY A 46 20.97 14.41 20.72
CA GLY A 46 22.16 14.89 20.00
C GLY A 46 22.11 14.36 18.58
N ASN A 47 22.72 15.07 17.65
CA ASN A 47 22.81 14.64 16.26
C ASN A 47 23.32 13.20 16.20
N VAL A 48 22.52 12.33 15.57
CA VAL A 48 22.99 10.99 15.19
C VAL A 48 24.20 11.20 14.29
N ALA A 49 25.34 10.57 14.62
CA ALA A 49 26.57 10.74 13.86
C ALA A 49 26.33 10.38 12.38
N ASP A 50 26.85 11.14 11.45
CA ASP A 50 26.74 10.94 10.01
C ASP A 50 27.10 9.50 9.59
N GLU A 51 28.07 8.90 10.31
CA GLU A 51 28.42 7.49 10.12
C GLU A 51 27.26 6.54 10.34
N VAL A 52 26.46 6.74 11.40
CA VAL A 52 25.30 5.89 11.70
C VAL A 52 24.20 6.08 10.65
N ILE A 53 24.04 7.30 10.16
CA ILE A 53 23.11 7.60 9.06
C ILE A 53 23.56 6.86 7.79
N GLY A 54 24.85 6.93 7.45
CA GLY A 54 25.44 6.20 6.33
C GLY A 54 25.23 4.68 6.45
N GLN A 55 25.48 4.12 7.62
CA GLN A 55 25.22 2.69 7.88
C GLN A 55 23.74 2.32 7.75
N ALA A 56 22.83 3.18 8.20
CA ALA A 56 21.39 2.96 8.03
C ALA A 56 20.99 2.99 6.54
N GLN A 57 21.52 3.89 5.76
CA GLN A 57 21.32 3.95 4.30
C GLN A 57 21.89 2.71 3.61
N GLU A 58 23.07 2.24 4.00
CA GLU A 58 23.65 0.99 3.49
C GLU A 58 22.74 -0.21 3.78
N ILE A 59 22.21 -0.32 5.00
CA ILE A 59 21.25 -1.38 5.37
C ILE A 59 20.01 -1.35 4.46
N LEU A 60 19.47 -0.17 4.20
CA LEU A 60 18.29 -0.02 3.33
C LEU A 60 18.62 -0.40 1.88
N ALA A 61 19.77 -0.02 1.36
CA ALA A 61 20.22 -0.39 0.03
C ALA A 61 20.41 -1.92 -0.11
N LEU A 62 21.12 -2.55 0.82
CA LEU A 62 21.33 -4.00 0.84
C LEU A 62 20.00 -4.76 0.93
N LYS A 63 19.09 -4.32 1.80
CA LYS A 63 17.75 -4.90 1.90
C LYS A 63 17.00 -4.82 0.57
N ARG A 64 17.02 -3.66 -0.06
CA ARG A 64 16.36 -3.43 -1.36
C ARG A 64 16.93 -4.33 -2.44
N GLU A 65 18.24 -4.41 -2.56
CA GLU A 65 18.91 -5.26 -3.54
C GLU A 65 18.54 -6.74 -3.37
N ILE A 66 18.53 -7.23 -2.12
CA ILE A 66 18.17 -8.61 -1.82
C ILE A 66 16.72 -8.90 -2.24
N ILE A 67 15.78 -8.01 -1.90
CA ILE A 67 14.37 -8.22 -2.21
C ILE A 67 14.13 -8.17 -3.73
N LEU A 68 14.69 -7.17 -4.41
CA LEU A 68 14.49 -6.96 -5.85
C LEU A 68 15.28 -7.92 -6.73
N ALA A 69 16.18 -8.73 -6.17
CA ALA A 69 16.88 -9.77 -6.91
C ALA A 69 15.96 -10.95 -7.31
N ASN A 70 14.81 -11.09 -6.66
CA ASN A 70 13.84 -12.14 -6.99
C ASN A 70 13.27 -11.91 -8.39
N PRO A 71 13.42 -12.88 -9.32
CA PRO A 71 12.87 -12.78 -10.67
C PRO A 71 11.34 -12.70 -10.71
N LEU A 72 10.63 -13.18 -9.67
CA LEU A 72 9.18 -13.05 -9.56
C LEU A 72 8.74 -11.60 -9.28
N LEU A 73 9.63 -10.73 -8.84
CA LEU A 73 9.41 -9.29 -8.68
C LEU A 73 9.88 -8.50 -9.90
N ASP A 74 9.80 -9.08 -11.09
CA ASP A 74 10.16 -8.41 -12.34
C ASP A 74 9.05 -7.47 -12.80
N MET A 75 8.67 -6.58 -11.88
CA MET A 75 7.77 -5.46 -12.14
C MET A 75 8.53 -4.15 -11.97
N ASP A 76 8.23 -3.16 -12.80
CA ASP A 76 8.79 -1.82 -12.70
C ASP A 76 7.79 -0.80 -12.15
N LYS A 77 6.52 -1.18 -12.09
CA LYS A 77 5.43 -0.30 -11.67
C LYS A 77 4.62 -0.93 -10.55
N VAL A 78 4.30 -0.13 -9.52
CA VAL A 78 3.43 -0.53 -8.42
C VAL A 78 2.45 0.58 -8.10
N ILE A 79 1.17 0.23 -8.01
CA ILE A 79 0.14 1.13 -7.50
C ILE A 79 0.16 1.06 -5.98
N VAL A 80 0.19 2.21 -5.34
CA VAL A 80 0.19 2.34 -3.88
C VAL A 80 -0.91 3.28 -3.42
N ALA A 81 -1.56 2.93 -2.32
CA ALA A 81 -2.42 3.84 -1.60
C ALA A 81 -1.63 4.50 -0.48
N ARG A 82 -1.69 5.82 -0.40
CA ARG A 82 -1.09 6.59 0.69
C ARG A 82 -2.19 7.19 1.55
N TYR A 83 -2.05 7.04 2.86
CA TYR A 83 -3.01 7.55 3.82
C TYR A 83 -2.32 8.39 4.88
N ARG A 84 -2.90 9.53 5.16
CA ARG A 84 -2.67 10.27 6.39
C ARG A 84 -4.01 10.43 7.10
N LEU A 85 -4.09 9.93 8.31
CA LEU A 85 -5.30 10.03 9.13
C LEU A 85 -5.19 11.23 10.05
N GLY A 86 -6.20 12.08 10.05
CA GLY A 86 -6.41 13.08 11.10
C GLY A 86 -6.68 12.39 12.45
N ASP A 87 -6.47 13.09 13.55
CA ASP A 87 -6.57 12.54 14.91
C ASP A 87 -7.93 11.89 15.21
N LYS A 88 -9.02 12.48 14.70
CA LYS A 88 -10.38 11.96 14.89
C LYS A 88 -10.57 10.62 14.17
N ALA A 89 -10.17 10.51 12.91
CA ALA A 89 -10.23 9.28 12.14
C ALA A 89 -9.31 8.21 12.74
N ARG A 90 -8.09 8.59 13.14
CA ARG A 90 -7.13 7.70 13.80
C ARG A 90 -7.67 7.10 15.10
N LYS A 91 -8.33 7.92 15.95
CA LYS A 91 -8.93 7.44 17.21
C LYS A 91 -10.09 6.47 16.94
N ALA A 92 -10.91 6.74 15.94
CA ALA A 92 -12.04 5.88 15.58
C ALA A 92 -11.60 4.55 14.95
N MET A 93 -10.52 4.55 14.17
CA MET A 93 -9.99 3.34 13.53
C MET A 93 -9.04 2.53 14.40
N GLY A 94 -8.63 3.07 15.56
CA GLY A 94 -7.69 2.38 16.47
C GLY A 94 -6.30 2.14 15.83
N PRO A 95 -5.58 1.08 16.22
CA PRO A 95 -4.21 0.83 15.77
C PRO A 95 -4.11 0.32 14.32
N SER A 96 -5.20 0.11 13.63
CA SER A 96 -5.22 -0.54 12.29
C SER A 96 -4.98 0.41 11.13
N MET A 97 -4.08 1.33 11.25
CA MET A 97 -3.37 2.05 10.19
C MET A 97 -4.11 2.19 8.84
N GLY A 98 -5.39 2.58 8.84
CA GLY A 98 -6.12 2.86 7.60
C GLY A 98 -6.80 1.66 6.92
N THR A 99 -6.66 0.48 7.47
CA THR A 99 -7.48 -0.67 7.09
C THR A 99 -8.72 -0.75 7.97
N SER A 100 -9.82 -1.28 7.44
CA SER A 100 -11.00 -1.55 8.26
C SER A 100 -10.60 -2.36 9.49
N THR A 101 -10.92 -1.84 10.67
CA THR A 101 -10.46 -2.41 11.94
C THR A 101 -11.23 -3.63 12.37
N ALA A 102 -12.33 -3.91 11.73
CA ALA A 102 -13.19 -4.95 12.20
C ALA A 102 -13.73 -5.78 11.04
N ASN A 103 -13.42 -7.05 11.07
CA ASN A 103 -14.08 -8.05 10.26
C ASN A 103 -15.62 -8.04 10.41
N TYR A 104 -16.13 -7.36 11.44
CA TYR A 104 -17.56 -7.25 11.74
C TYR A 104 -18.17 -5.91 11.35
N ASN A 105 -17.35 -4.87 11.23
CA ASN A 105 -17.81 -3.57 10.83
C ASN A 105 -17.38 -3.38 9.38
N SER A 106 -18.30 -3.55 8.48
CA SER A 106 -18.09 -3.20 7.08
C SER A 106 -17.53 -1.78 6.96
N LEU A 107 -16.98 -1.42 5.83
CA LEU A 107 -16.53 -0.05 5.54
C LEU A 107 -17.58 1.01 5.88
N PHE A 108 -18.86 0.65 5.81
CA PHE A 108 -19.99 1.52 6.13
C PHE A 108 -19.95 2.18 7.51
N SER A 109 -19.28 1.56 8.48
CA SER A 109 -19.11 2.08 9.84
C SER A 109 -17.86 2.93 10.05
N ASN A 110 -16.99 3.02 9.06
CA ASN A 110 -15.78 3.82 9.17
C ASN A 110 -16.11 5.33 9.20
N PRO A 111 -15.27 6.16 9.86
CA PRO A 111 -15.40 7.61 9.77
C PRO A 111 -15.43 8.06 8.31
N ARG A 112 -16.30 9.01 8.01
CA ARG A 112 -16.49 9.52 6.64
C ARG A 112 -15.69 10.80 6.35
N THR A 113 -14.87 11.24 7.31
CA THR A 113 -14.07 12.47 7.23
C THR A 113 -12.73 12.30 7.93
N GLY A 114 -11.78 13.19 7.66
CA GLY A 114 -10.50 13.23 8.33
C GLY A 114 -9.42 12.41 7.64
N TYR A 115 -9.55 12.19 6.34
CA TYR A 115 -8.59 11.47 5.52
C TYR A 115 -7.82 12.42 4.61
N ASP A 116 -6.52 12.21 4.49
CA ASP A 116 -5.70 12.69 3.39
C ASP A 116 -5.17 11.44 2.69
N ALA A 117 -5.89 11.01 1.66
CA ALA A 117 -5.66 9.78 0.95
C ALA A 117 -5.39 10.05 -0.53
N GLU A 118 -4.52 9.28 -1.14
CA GLU A 118 -4.25 9.35 -2.57
C GLU A 118 -3.80 8.00 -3.11
N ILE A 119 -3.96 7.81 -4.41
CA ILE A 119 -3.49 6.64 -5.16
C ILE A 119 -2.38 7.11 -6.08
N ASP A 120 -1.21 6.52 -5.94
CA ASP A 120 -0.02 6.83 -6.73
C ASP A 120 0.47 5.62 -7.51
N LEU A 121 1.12 5.88 -8.63
CA LEU A 121 1.92 4.94 -9.39
C LEU A 121 3.40 5.18 -9.06
N LEU A 122 4.06 4.18 -8.51
CA LEU A 122 5.51 4.16 -8.38
C LEU A 122 6.13 3.49 -9.59
N THR A 123 7.15 4.10 -10.16
CA THR A 123 7.95 3.57 -11.28
C THR A 123 9.42 3.54 -10.92
N GLY A 124 10.24 2.84 -11.71
CA GLY A 124 11.69 2.80 -11.48
C GLY A 124 12.08 2.02 -10.22
N LEU A 125 11.36 0.95 -9.89
CA LEU A 125 11.58 0.18 -8.65
C LEU A 125 13.00 -0.39 -8.53
N ARG A 126 13.69 -0.63 -9.65
CA ARG A 126 15.07 -1.14 -9.67
C ARG A 126 16.13 -0.04 -9.77
N GLY A 127 15.72 1.20 -9.97
CA GLY A 127 16.57 2.38 -10.07
C GLY A 127 16.14 3.51 -9.14
N GLN A 128 16.00 4.70 -9.69
CA GLN A 128 15.41 5.83 -8.99
C GLN A 128 13.90 5.70 -9.00
N ILE A 129 13.29 5.67 -7.82
CA ILE A 129 11.84 5.61 -7.71
C ILE A 129 11.26 6.98 -8.00
N GLU A 130 10.31 7.01 -8.93
CA GLU A 130 9.46 8.16 -9.21
C GLU A 130 8.03 7.86 -8.78
N SER A 131 7.32 8.89 -8.34
CA SER A 131 5.92 8.79 -7.93
C SER A 131 5.07 9.70 -8.81
N GLY A 132 4.11 9.12 -9.51
CA GLY A 132 3.07 9.83 -10.27
C GLY A 132 1.72 9.63 -9.59
N ARG A 133 0.96 10.72 -9.42
CA ARG A 133 -0.39 10.63 -8.85
C ARG A 133 -1.36 10.09 -9.87
N ILE A 134 -2.10 9.03 -9.53
CA ILE A 134 -3.25 8.54 -10.29
C ILE A 134 -4.50 9.30 -9.88
N TYR A 135 -4.75 9.38 -8.56
CA TYR A 135 -5.96 10.03 -8.05
C TYR A 135 -5.75 10.60 -6.64
N LYS A 136 -6.34 11.75 -6.41
CA LYS A 136 -6.52 12.34 -5.09
C LYS A 136 -7.90 12.99 -5.01
N PRO A 137 -8.73 12.63 -4.03
CA PRO A 137 -10.00 13.30 -3.79
C PRO A 137 -9.80 14.80 -3.46
N GLU A 138 -10.73 15.63 -3.88
CA GLU A 138 -10.75 17.05 -3.48
C GLU A 138 -11.16 17.23 -2.01
N ALA A 139 -11.95 16.29 -1.47
CA ALA A 139 -12.42 16.32 -0.09
C ALA A 139 -11.63 15.33 0.79
N ASP A 140 -11.79 15.47 2.11
CA ASP A 140 -11.18 14.61 3.14
C ASP A 140 -11.86 13.24 3.28
N VAL A 141 -12.07 12.56 2.16
CA VAL A 141 -12.74 11.26 2.08
C VAL A 141 -11.75 10.09 2.06
N PRO A 142 -12.16 8.91 2.56
CA PRO A 142 -11.36 7.71 2.49
C PRO A 142 -11.26 7.19 1.05
N LEU A 143 -10.15 6.47 0.79
CA LEU A 143 -9.99 5.57 -0.35
C LEU A 143 -9.77 4.17 0.22
N SER A 144 -10.45 3.15 -0.30
CA SER A 144 -10.34 1.79 0.21
C SER A 144 -10.53 0.76 -0.91
N ASP A 145 -10.21 -0.50 -0.62
CA ASP A 145 -10.51 -1.66 -1.47
C ASP A 145 -10.04 -1.48 -2.91
N ILE A 146 -8.79 -1.03 -3.07
CA ILE A 146 -8.22 -0.78 -4.41
C ILE A 146 -7.94 -2.11 -5.09
N GLN A 147 -8.58 -2.32 -6.24
CA GLN A 147 -8.44 -3.52 -7.06
C GLN A 147 -7.95 -3.16 -8.47
N LEU A 148 -6.81 -3.69 -8.85
CA LEU A 148 -6.27 -3.54 -10.19
C LEU A 148 -6.95 -4.52 -11.14
N HIS A 149 -7.37 -4.04 -12.32
CA HIS A 149 -7.87 -4.91 -13.38
C HIS A 149 -6.78 -5.86 -13.90
N TRP A 150 -7.18 -7.01 -14.43
CA TRP A 150 -6.26 -8.03 -14.97
C TRP A 150 -5.32 -7.50 -16.05
N ASP A 151 -5.78 -6.54 -16.87
CA ASP A 151 -4.99 -5.89 -17.91
C ASP A 151 -4.07 -4.77 -17.38
N ALA A 152 -4.14 -4.48 -16.08
CA ALA A 152 -3.37 -3.44 -15.40
C ALA A 152 -3.56 -2.02 -15.98
N ASP A 153 -4.67 -1.75 -16.69
CA ASP A 153 -4.98 -0.48 -17.35
C ASP A 153 -5.94 0.41 -16.54
N ARG A 154 -6.65 -0.14 -15.56
CA ARG A 154 -7.64 0.53 -14.72
C ARG A 154 -7.75 -0.12 -13.36
N LEU A 155 -8.37 0.57 -12.42
CA LEU A 155 -8.58 0.08 -11.06
C LEU A 155 -9.95 0.50 -10.53
N LEU A 156 -10.50 -0.34 -9.63
CA LEU A 156 -11.65 -0.02 -8.80
C LEU A 156 -11.17 0.45 -7.43
N PHE A 157 -11.95 1.29 -6.79
CA PHE A 157 -11.77 1.64 -5.38
C PHE A 157 -13.10 2.09 -4.76
N SER A 158 -13.19 1.92 -3.44
CA SER A 158 -14.30 2.44 -2.65
C SER A 158 -13.96 3.84 -2.15
N SER A 159 -14.90 4.78 -2.30
CA SER A 159 -14.81 6.13 -1.75
C SER A 159 -16.21 6.69 -1.48
N LEU A 160 -16.28 7.91 -0.95
CA LEU A 160 -17.56 8.56 -0.67
C LEU A 160 -17.97 9.50 -1.82
N ASP A 161 -19.26 9.50 -2.12
CA ASP A 161 -19.88 10.48 -3.00
C ASP A 161 -20.09 11.85 -2.32
N GLU A 162 -20.71 12.79 -3.01
CA GLU A 162 -21.04 14.13 -2.50
C GLU A 162 -21.98 14.10 -1.27
N LYS A 163 -22.79 13.05 -1.15
CA LYS A 163 -23.69 12.79 -0.02
C LYS A 163 -23.02 12.03 1.11
N ARG A 164 -21.72 11.80 1.03
CA ARG A 164 -20.94 11.03 1.98
C ARG A 164 -21.39 9.57 2.09
N LYS A 165 -21.89 8.98 0.99
CA LYS A 165 -22.23 7.56 0.89
C LYS A 165 -21.12 6.78 0.18
N TRP A 166 -20.87 5.57 0.62
CA TRP A 166 -19.88 4.71 0.00
C TRP A 166 -20.33 4.29 -1.39
N GLN A 167 -19.45 4.49 -2.36
CA GLN A 167 -19.67 4.13 -3.76
C GLN A 167 -18.40 3.53 -4.35
N ILE A 168 -18.58 2.77 -5.43
CA ILE A 168 -17.48 2.20 -6.20
C ILE A 168 -17.16 3.10 -7.38
N TYR A 169 -15.89 3.44 -7.50
CA TYR A 169 -15.34 4.22 -8.60
C TYR A 169 -14.38 3.37 -9.43
N GLU A 170 -14.31 3.69 -10.71
CA GLU A 170 -13.30 3.17 -11.63
C GLU A 170 -12.50 4.33 -12.21
N ILE A 171 -11.18 4.14 -12.34
CA ILE A 171 -10.27 5.09 -12.95
C ILE A 171 -9.20 4.32 -13.71
N LYS A 172 -8.69 4.89 -14.81
CA LYS A 172 -7.53 4.32 -15.52
C LYS A 172 -6.25 4.55 -14.73
N THR A 173 -5.26 3.71 -14.97
CA THR A 173 -3.95 3.81 -14.29
C THR A 173 -3.14 5.04 -14.72
N ASP A 174 -3.56 5.74 -15.78
CA ASP A 174 -3.03 7.05 -16.18
C ASP A 174 -3.73 8.24 -15.49
N GLY A 175 -4.72 7.98 -14.61
CA GLY A 175 -5.48 8.99 -13.91
C GLY A 175 -6.69 9.53 -14.67
N SER A 176 -6.94 9.08 -15.89
CA SER A 176 -8.08 9.52 -16.70
C SER A 176 -9.34 8.66 -16.47
N GLY A 177 -10.50 9.16 -16.88
CA GLY A 177 -11.73 8.39 -16.98
C GLY A 177 -12.37 8.03 -15.64
N LEU A 178 -12.14 8.81 -14.57
CA LEU A 178 -12.83 8.62 -13.28
C LEU A 178 -14.35 8.65 -13.46
N HIS A 179 -15.02 7.60 -13.00
CA HIS A 179 -16.48 7.54 -12.97
C HIS A 179 -16.97 6.60 -11.86
N GLN A 180 -18.20 6.81 -11.42
CA GLN A 180 -18.88 5.87 -10.52
C GLN A 180 -19.23 4.60 -11.31
N LYS A 181 -18.79 3.44 -10.81
CA LYS A 181 -18.91 2.16 -11.53
C LYS A 181 -20.28 1.51 -11.39
N ILE A 182 -20.89 1.66 -10.21
CA ILE A 182 -22.20 1.10 -9.90
C ILE A 182 -23.17 2.26 -9.72
N THR A 183 -24.21 2.31 -10.54
CA THR A 183 -25.27 3.33 -10.46
C THR A 183 -26.60 2.62 -10.29
N VAL A 184 -27.26 2.86 -9.15
CA VAL A 184 -28.59 2.35 -8.83
C VAL A 184 -29.43 3.53 -8.36
N ASP A 185 -30.66 3.61 -8.83
CA ASP A 185 -31.61 4.68 -8.48
C ASP A 185 -32.29 4.40 -7.12
N GLU A 186 -31.46 4.21 -6.11
CA GLU A 186 -31.88 4.00 -4.72
C GLU A 186 -30.98 4.83 -3.79
N PRO A 187 -31.51 5.89 -3.18
CA PRO A 187 -30.71 6.86 -2.49
C PRO A 187 -30.02 6.35 -1.21
N ASP A 188 -30.48 5.21 -0.68
CA ASP A 188 -29.97 4.65 0.58
C ASP A 188 -28.98 3.49 0.39
N LEU A 189 -28.71 3.13 -0.87
CA LEU A 189 -27.72 2.10 -1.15
C LEU A 189 -26.31 2.63 -1.11
N GLU A 190 -25.47 1.85 -0.45
CA GLU A 190 -24.03 2.02 -0.38
C GLU A 190 -23.32 0.77 -0.90
N PHE A 191 -22.17 0.96 -1.52
CA PHE A 191 -21.38 -0.13 -2.10
C PHE A 191 -19.92 0.00 -1.67
N CYS A 192 -19.28 -1.13 -1.37
CA CYS A 192 -17.86 -1.21 -1.05
C CYS A 192 -17.28 -2.56 -1.46
N ASP A 193 -15.95 -2.69 -1.36
CA ASP A 193 -15.23 -3.94 -1.55
C ASP A 193 -15.53 -4.60 -2.90
N ALA A 194 -15.35 -3.84 -3.98
CA ALA A 194 -15.64 -4.32 -5.32
C ALA A 194 -14.46 -5.06 -5.93
N ASN A 195 -14.76 -6.14 -6.64
CA ASN A 195 -13.78 -6.94 -7.35
C ASN A 195 -14.21 -7.18 -8.80
N TYR A 196 -13.24 -7.17 -9.73
CA TYR A 196 -13.48 -7.57 -11.11
C TYR A 196 -13.68 -9.08 -11.20
N LEU A 197 -14.64 -9.48 -12.04
CA LEU A 197 -14.86 -10.87 -12.43
C LEU A 197 -14.24 -11.12 -13.83
N PRO A 198 -13.85 -12.36 -14.14
CA PRO A 198 -13.22 -12.70 -15.42
C PRO A 198 -14.10 -12.40 -16.65
N ASP A 199 -15.40 -12.32 -16.48
CA ASP A 199 -16.37 -12.01 -17.55
C ASP A 199 -16.60 -10.49 -17.74
N GLY A 200 -15.80 -9.65 -17.06
CA GLY A 200 -15.87 -8.19 -17.13
C GLY A 200 -16.93 -7.56 -16.23
N LYS A 201 -17.67 -8.37 -15.46
CA LYS A 201 -18.58 -7.86 -14.43
C LYS A 201 -17.81 -7.46 -13.16
N VAL A 202 -18.54 -6.84 -12.25
CA VAL A 202 -18.04 -6.45 -10.92
C VAL A 202 -18.96 -7.06 -9.87
N VAL A 203 -18.37 -7.63 -8.82
CA VAL A 203 -19.06 -8.00 -7.58
C VAL A 203 -18.71 -6.99 -6.51
N ALA A 204 -19.65 -6.57 -5.70
CA ALA A 204 -19.44 -5.63 -4.61
C ALA A 204 -20.29 -5.99 -3.39
N THR A 205 -19.86 -5.56 -2.23
CA THR A 205 -20.65 -5.61 -0.99
C THR A 205 -21.61 -4.42 -0.95
N THR A 206 -22.83 -4.64 -0.48
CA THR A 206 -23.84 -3.59 -0.33
C THR A 206 -24.55 -3.70 1.01
N ASN A 207 -25.16 -2.61 1.47
CA ASN A 207 -26.02 -2.58 2.66
C ASN A 207 -27.46 -3.06 2.41
N ILE A 208 -27.80 -3.57 1.23
CA ILE A 208 -29.11 -4.19 0.95
C ILE A 208 -29.37 -5.30 1.99
N GLY A 209 -30.54 -5.25 2.61
CA GLY A 209 -30.98 -6.27 3.58
C GLY A 209 -30.73 -5.91 5.05
N TYR A 210 -30.18 -4.75 5.34
CA TYR A 210 -30.09 -4.20 6.69
C TYR A 210 -31.19 -3.17 7.02
N ASN A 211 -32.20 -3.07 6.17
CA ASN A 211 -33.36 -2.17 6.34
C ASN A 211 -34.60 -2.95 6.76
#